data_a65cb1f6fc65fec33175688412b27ccd
#
_entry.id   a65cb1f6fc65fec33175688412b27ccd
#
_cell.length_a   1.000
_cell.length_b   1.000
_cell.length_c   1.000
_cell.angle_alpha   90.00
_cell.angle_beta   90.00
_cell.angle_gamma   90.00
#
_symmetry.space_group_name_H-M   'P 1'
#
loop_
_entity.id
_entity.type
_entity.pdbx_description
1 polymer ?
#
loop_
_entity_poly.entity_id
_entity_poly.type
_entity_poly.pdbx_seq_one_letter_code
_entity_poly.pdbx_strand_id
1 'polypeptide(L)'
;FVGAIISTGLRGIIKDMIKNKWFDVVITTCGALDHDIARHFSNYNEGSFTLDDVKLAEENIHRLGNVLVPMESYGPLIEKKLQLFLEEEYNKGIREMSTEDICKMIGKHLGEDSFLYSAFKNDVKVIVPGIMDGAVGSQIWMFTQKHPDFKLNVIKDADTLSGLIFKAKKS
;
A
#
# COMPACT_ATOMS: atom_id res chain seq x y z
N PHE A 1 -2.76 11.93 7.96
CA PHE A 1 -2.52 10.51 8.25
C PHE A 1 -3.75 9.70 7.88
N VAL A 2 -3.57 8.64 7.08
CA VAL A 2 -4.64 7.81 6.54
C VAL A 2 -4.32 6.34 6.83
N GLY A 3 -5.28 5.57 7.32
CA GLY A 3 -5.11 4.15 7.63
C GLY A 3 -6.13 3.27 6.92
N ALA A 4 -6.86 2.44 7.67
CA ALA A 4 -7.76 1.40 7.18
C ALA A 4 -8.92 1.86 6.27
N ILE A 5 -9.19 3.15 6.13
CA ILE A 5 -10.27 3.67 5.28
C ILE A 5 -10.14 3.32 3.80
N ILE A 6 -8.95 2.94 3.35
CA ILE A 6 -8.72 2.45 1.98
C ILE A 6 -9.45 1.12 1.72
N SER A 7 -9.58 0.27 2.75
CA SER A 7 -10.31 -1.01 2.65
C SER A 7 -11.83 -0.81 2.57
N THR A 8 -12.37 0.25 3.17
CA THR A 8 -13.79 0.40 3.50
C THR A 8 -14.58 1.35 2.60
N GLY A 9 -14.07 1.73 1.43
CA GLY A 9 -14.83 2.51 0.44
C GLY A 9 -14.41 3.97 0.29
N LEU A 10 -13.56 4.52 1.16
CA LEU A 10 -13.07 5.91 1.04
C LEU A 10 -11.84 6.03 0.10
N ARG A 11 -11.40 4.95 -0.51
CA ARG A 11 -10.28 4.90 -1.46
C ARG A 11 -10.42 5.94 -2.58
N GLY A 12 -11.62 6.05 -3.17
CA GLY A 12 -11.90 7.02 -4.23
C GLY A 12 -11.78 8.47 -3.76
N ILE A 13 -12.28 8.77 -2.56
CA ILE A 13 -12.22 10.11 -1.98
C ILE A 13 -10.75 10.51 -1.74
N ILE A 14 -9.95 9.64 -1.12
CA ILE A 14 -8.52 9.90 -0.87
C ILE A 14 -7.78 10.09 -2.19
N LYS A 15 -8.06 9.25 -3.19
CA LYS A 15 -7.53 9.40 -4.54
C LYS A 15 -7.82 10.79 -5.13
N ASP A 16 -9.07 11.26 -5.03
CA ASP A 16 -9.48 12.55 -5.58
C ASP A 16 -8.85 13.73 -4.82
N MET A 17 -8.72 13.64 -3.50
CA MET A 17 -7.99 14.64 -2.70
C MET A 17 -6.52 14.74 -3.12
N ILE A 18 -5.86 13.61 -3.38
CA ILE A 18 -4.48 13.55 -3.88
C ILE A 18 -4.39 14.14 -5.29
N LYS A 19 -5.30 13.75 -6.18
CA LYS A 19 -5.36 14.26 -7.56
C LYS A 19 -5.50 15.77 -7.62
N ASN A 20 -6.27 16.35 -6.70
CA ASN A 20 -6.47 17.81 -6.59
C ASN A 20 -5.38 18.50 -5.75
N LYS A 21 -4.34 17.77 -5.34
CA LYS A 21 -3.20 18.31 -4.56
C LYS A 21 -3.63 19.00 -3.24
N TRP A 22 -4.62 18.43 -2.55
CA TRP A 22 -5.02 18.91 -1.23
C TRP A 22 -4.00 18.52 -0.14
N PHE A 23 -3.08 17.61 -0.48
CA PHE A 23 -1.99 17.16 0.38
C PHE A 23 -0.65 17.25 -0.35
N ASP A 24 0.37 17.64 0.37
CA ASP A 24 1.77 17.57 -0.09
C ASP A 24 2.38 16.20 0.21
N VAL A 25 1.90 15.54 1.25
CA VAL A 25 2.36 14.23 1.70
C VAL A 25 1.24 13.43 2.36
N VAL A 26 1.25 12.14 2.12
CA VAL A 26 0.38 11.16 2.79
C VAL A 26 1.23 10.25 3.65
N ILE A 27 0.92 10.19 4.95
CA ILE A 27 1.51 9.21 5.87
C ILE A 27 0.44 8.16 6.14
N THR A 28 0.77 6.89 5.90
CA THR A 28 -0.22 5.82 6.01
C THR A 28 0.36 4.54 6.63
N THR A 29 -0.45 3.49 6.70
CA THR A 29 -0.09 2.16 7.20
C THR A 29 0.09 1.19 6.04
N CYS A 30 0.76 0.05 6.27
CA CYS A 30 0.95 -0.98 5.26
C CYS A 30 -0.40 -1.49 4.70
N GLY A 31 -1.41 -1.66 5.55
CA GLY A 31 -2.74 -2.08 5.14
C GLY A 31 -3.40 -1.17 4.08
N ALA A 32 -3.05 0.12 4.03
CA ALA A 32 -3.53 0.99 2.96
C ALA A 32 -2.95 0.59 1.59
N LEU A 33 -1.68 0.20 1.54
CA LEU A 33 -1.02 -0.30 0.34
C LEU A 33 -1.61 -1.65 -0.07
N ASP A 34 -1.74 -2.56 0.92
CA ASP A 34 -2.30 -3.89 0.72
C ASP A 34 -3.68 -3.81 0.03
N HIS A 35 -4.58 -2.99 0.60
CA HIS A 35 -5.93 -2.85 0.06
C HIS A 35 -5.99 -2.05 -1.25
N ASP A 36 -5.07 -1.15 -1.51
CA ASP A 36 -5.01 -0.45 -2.79
C ASP A 36 -4.60 -1.41 -3.92
N ILE A 37 -3.59 -2.25 -3.68
CA ILE A 37 -3.19 -3.31 -4.61
C ILE A 37 -4.33 -4.30 -4.81
N ALA A 38 -4.86 -4.87 -3.73
CA ALA A 38 -5.88 -5.90 -3.78
C ALA A 38 -7.12 -5.41 -4.54
N ARG A 39 -7.62 -4.22 -4.24
CA ARG A 39 -8.81 -3.64 -4.87
C ARG A 39 -8.60 -3.15 -6.30
N HIS A 40 -7.36 -2.99 -6.73
CA HIS A 40 -7.07 -2.71 -8.14
C HIS A 40 -7.23 -3.96 -9.02
N PHE A 41 -6.83 -5.11 -8.52
CA PHE A 41 -6.85 -6.36 -9.29
C PHE A 41 -8.05 -7.27 -8.99
N SER A 42 -8.79 -7.01 -7.90
CA SER A 42 -9.92 -7.82 -7.48
C SER A 42 -10.99 -6.98 -6.77
N ASN A 43 -12.21 -7.47 -6.76
CA ASN A 43 -13.31 -6.81 -6.10
C ASN A 43 -13.51 -7.33 -4.67
N TYR A 44 -13.89 -6.42 -3.78
CA TYR A 44 -14.45 -6.74 -2.48
C TYR A 44 -15.97 -6.73 -2.57
N ASN A 45 -16.61 -7.52 -1.73
CA ASN A 45 -18.06 -7.62 -1.69
C ASN A 45 -18.63 -6.92 -0.45
N GLU A 46 -19.85 -6.44 -0.56
CA GLU A 46 -20.58 -5.93 0.59
C GLU A 46 -21.13 -7.10 1.41
N GLY A 47 -21.02 -6.99 2.71
CA GLY A 47 -21.53 -7.96 3.67
C GLY A 47 -22.24 -7.27 4.84
N SER A 48 -22.29 -7.92 5.99
CA SER A 48 -22.89 -7.40 7.21
C SER A 48 -21.97 -7.59 8.41
N PHE A 49 -22.09 -6.73 9.42
CA PHE A 49 -21.37 -6.87 10.69
C PHE A 49 -21.77 -8.09 11.50
N THR A 50 -22.93 -8.70 11.20
CA THR A 50 -23.53 -9.82 11.94
C THR A 50 -23.36 -11.16 11.25
N LEU A 51 -22.53 -11.26 10.22
CA LEU A 51 -22.25 -12.52 9.54
C LEU A 51 -21.45 -13.47 10.44
N ASP A 52 -21.67 -14.77 10.23
CA ASP A 52 -20.97 -15.84 10.93
C ASP A 52 -19.56 -16.02 10.38
N ASP A 53 -18.56 -15.60 11.15
CA ASP A 53 -17.15 -15.68 10.76
C ASP A 53 -16.64 -17.10 10.56
N VAL A 54 -17.24 -18.11 11.23
CA VAL A 54 -16.86 -19.51 11.04
C VAL A 54 -17.24 -19.97 9.64
N LYS A 55 -18.47 -19.67 9.21
CA LYS A 55 -18.93 -19.99 7.85
C LYS A 55 -18.14 -19.27 6.79
N LEU A 56 -17.85 -17.98 7.00
CA LEU A 56 -17.02 -17.21 6.07
C LEU A 56 -15.61 -17.80 5.95
N ALA A 57 -15.02 -18.26 7.06
CA ALA A 57 -13.72 -18.92 7.02
C ALA A 57 -13.74 -20.23 6.23
N GLU A 58 -14.81 -21.04 6.35
CA GLU A 58 -15.03 -22.26 5.56
C GLU A 58 -15.14 -21.95 4.05
N GLU A 59 -15.68 -20.79 3.70
CA GLU A 59 -15.80 -20.28 2.33
C GLU A 59 -14.55 -19.54 1.84
N ASN A 60 -13.48 -19.47 2.64
CA ASN A 60 -12.26 -18.69 2.36
C ASN A 60 -12.52 -17.20 2.15
N ILE A 61 -13.38 -16.62 2.95
CA ILE A 61 -13.72 -15.20 2.94
C ILE A 61 -13.30 -14.56 4.26
N HIS A 62 -12.51 -13.48 4.17
CA HIS A 62 -12.22 -12.60 5.31
C HIS A 62 -13.28 -11.52 5.42
N ARG A 63 -13.64 -11.14 6.64
CA ARG A 63 -14.56 -10.05 6.92
C ARG A 63 -13.84 -8.88 7.61
N LEU A 64 -13.97 -7.70 7.02
CA LEU A 64 -13.51 -6.42 7.58
C LEU A 64 -14.74 -5.55 7.88
N GLY A 65 -15.35 -5.75 9.06
CA GLY A 65 -16.60 -5.11 9.39
C GLY A 65 -17.74 -5.61 8.49
N ASN A 66 -18.22 -4.77 7.57
CA ASN A 66 -19.22 -5.13 6.56
C ASN A 66 -18.62 -5.31 5.15
N VAL A 67 -17.31 -5.45 5.03
CA VAL A 67 -16.63 -5.71 3.76
C VAL A 67 -16.13 -7.15 3.74
N LEU A 68 -16.43 -7.88 2.68
CA LEU A 68 -16.01 -9.26 2.45
C LEU A 68 -14.87 -9.31 1.45
N VAL A 69 -13.78 -9.96 1.83
CA VAL A 69 -12.56 -10.06 1.04
C VAL A 69 -12.28 -11.53 0.78
N PRO A 70 -12.44 -12.04 -0.45
CA PRO A 70 -12.01 -13.39 -0.79
C PRO A 70 -10.51 -13.57 -0.48
N MET A 71 -10.13 -14.69 0.12
CA MET A 71 -8.74 -14.94 0.56
C MET A 71 -7.75 -14.83 -0.61
N GLU A 72 -8.12 -15.33 -1.78
CA GLU A 72 -7.35 -15.24 -3.01
C GLU A 72 -7.12 -13.82 -3.52
N SER A 73 -8.03 -12.90 -3.15
CA SER A 73 -8.01 -11.49 -3.55
C SER A 73 -7.05 -10.63 -2.71
N TYR A 74 -6.44 -11.18 -1.67
CA TYR A 74 -5.59 -10.43 -0.75
C TYR A 74 -4.15 -10.97 -0.72
N GLY A 75 -3.83 -11.90 0.17
CA GLY A 75 -2.46 -12.37 0.39
C GLY A 75 -1.79 -12.94 -0.87
N PRO A 76 -2.34 -13.98 -1.51
CA PRO A 76 -1.76 -14.58 -2.71
C PRO A 76 -1.66 -13.60 -3.90
N LEU A 77 -2.65 -12.71 -4.03
CA LEU A 77 -2.65 -11.70 -5.08
C LEU A 77 -1.54 -10.67 -4.86
N ILE A 78 -1.41 -10.14 -3.63
CA ILE A 78 -0.37 -9.17 -3.26
C ILE A 78 1.01 -9.79 -3.47
N GLU A 79 1.23 -11.02 -3.00
CA GLU A 79 2.47 -11.76 -3.22
C GLU A 79 2.83 -11.80 -4.70
N LYS A 80 1.93 -12.34 -5.53
CA LYS A 80 2.15 -12.50 -6.96
C LYS A 80 2.50 -11.18 -7.65
N LYS A 81 1.81 -10.09 -7.31
CA LYS A 81 2.02 -8.80 -7.97
C LYS A 81 3.26 -8.09 -7.45
N LEU A 82 3.43 -8.03 -6.14
CA LEU A 82 4.53 -7.28 -5.54
C LEU A 82 5.89 -7.92 -5.83
N GLN A 83 5.98 -9.26 -5.81
CA GLN A 83 7.22 -9.94 -6.18
C GLN A 83 7.65 -9.58 -7.61
N LEU A 84 6.72 -9.53 -8.57
CA LEU A 84 7.01 -9.11 -9.93
C LEU A 84 7.52 -7.65 -9.99
N PHE A 85 6.88 -6.74 -9.28
CA PHE A 85 7.28 -5.33 -9.28
C PHE A 85 8.68 -5.14 -8.67
N LEU A 86 8.97 -5.84 -7.59
CA LEU A 86 10.30 -5.82 -6.96
C LEU A 86 11.38 -6.41 -7.87
N GLU A 87 11.10 -7.53 -8.53
CA GLU A 87 12.03 -8.14 -9.49
C GLU A 87 12.35 -7.20 -10.67
N GLU A 88 11.37 -6.47 -11.17
CA GLU A 88 11.59 -5.48 -12.23
C GLU A 88 12.55 -4.37 -11.79
N GLU A 89 12.38 -3.81 -10.59
CA GLU A 89 13.28 -2.77 -10.07
C GLU A 89 14.67 -3.35 -9.74
N TYR A 90 14.73 -4.56 -9.19
CA TYR A 90 15.98 -5.25 -8.91
C TYR A 90 16.80 -5.52 -10.18
N ASN A 91 16.14 -5.93 -11.27
CA ASN A 91 16.77 -6.15 -12.57
C ASN A 91 17.27 -4.85 -13.24
N LYS A 92 16.73 -3.70 -12.86
CA LYS A 92 17.23 -2.38 -13.25
C LYS A 92 18.45 -1.93 -12.41
N GLY A 93 18.90 -2.76 -11.47
CA GLY A 93 20.05 -2.46 -10.61
C GLY A 93 19.70 -1.78 -9.29
N ILE A 94 18.41 -1.60 -8.96
CA ILE A 94 18.00 -1.02 -7.69
C ILE A 94 18.25 -2.03 -6.56
N ARG A 95 18.98 -1.62 -5.52
CA ARG A 95 19.35 -2.46 -4.37
C ARG A 95 18.88 -1.91 -3.04
N GLU A 96 18.36 -0.70 -3.01
CA GLU A 96 17.80 -0.07 -1.82
C GLU A 96 16.58 0.75 -2.20
N MET A 97 15.52 0.65 -1.41
CA MET A 97 14.30 1.44 -1.56
C MET A 97 13.82 1.89 -0.17
N SER A 98 13.38 3.15 -0.08
CA SER A 98 12.57 3.64 1.04
C SER A 98 11.11 3.22 0.88
N THR A 99 10.24 3.47 1.88
CA THR A 99 8.81 3.22 1.70
C THR A 99 8.19 4.18 0.67
N GLU A 100 8.70 5.42 0.56
CA GLU A 100 8.33 6.33 -0.53
C GLU A 100 8.64 5.72 -1.90
N ASP A 101 9.83 5.13 -2.07
CA ASP A 101 10.23 4.49 -3.33
C ASP A 101 9.33 3.27 -3.63
N ILE A 102 9.01 2.45 -2.62
CA ILE A 102 8.05 1.32 -2.74
C ILE A 102 6.66 1.83 -3.16
N CYS A 103 6.14 2.87 -2.53
CA CYS A 103 4.85 3.45 -2.90
C CYS A 103 4.83 3.97 -4.35
N LYS A 104 5.91 4.63 -4.79
CA LYS A 104 6.07 5.07 -6.18
C LYS A 104 6.14 3.90 -7.15
N MET A 105 6.90 2.86 -6.82
CA MET A 105 6.97 1.63 -7.61
C MET A 105 5.59 1.01 -7.77
N ILE A 106 4.86 0.79 -6.68
CA ILE A 106 3.50 0.24 -6.72
C ILE A 106 2.60 1.14 -7.57
N GLY A 107 2.61 2.45 -7.33
CA GLY A 107 1.80 3.42 -8.08
C GLY A 107 2.01 3.38 -9.59
N LYS A 108 3.22 3.08 -10.07
CA LYS A 108 3.51 2.92 -11.51
C LYS A 108 2.79 1.72 -12.14
N HIS A 109 2.52 0.68 -11.37
CA HIS A 109 1.93 -0.58 -11.83
C HIS A 109 0.41 -0.66 -11.62
N LEU A 110 -0.18 0.33 -10.92
CA LEU A 110 -1.62 0.44 -10.71
C LEU A 110 -2.26 1.41 -11.71
N GLY A 111 -3.58 1.53 -11.68
CA GLY A 111 -4.37 2.36 -12.60
C GLY A 111 -5.11 3.50 -11.91
N GLU A 112 -5.97 4.18 -12.67
CA GLU A 112 -6.65 5.41 -12.25
C GLU A 112 -7.57 5.26 -11.03
N ASP A 113 -7.95 4.06 -10.67
CA ASP A 113 -8.74 3.75 -9.48
C ASP A 113 -7.91 3.75 -8.19
N SER A 114 -6.57 3.72 -8.29
CA SER A 114 -5.61 3.66 -7.20
C SER A 114 -5.25 5.03 -6.63
N PHE A 115 -5.15 5.14 -5.30
CA PHE A 115 -4.63 6.34 -4.68
C PHE A 115 -3.10 6.44 -4.82
N LEU A 116 -2.38 5.30 -4.84
CA LEU A 116 -0.93 5.28 -5.09
C LEU A 116 -0.59 5.70 -6.51
N TYR A 117 -1.38 5.29 -7.50
CA TYR A 117 -1.24 5.78 -8.87
C TYR A 117 -1.46 7.30 -8.95
N SER A 118 -2.52 7.80 -8.30
CA SER A 118 -2.76 9.24 -8.20
C SER A 118 -1.60 10.00 -7.55
N ALA A 119 -1.04 9.45 -6.47
CA ALA A 119 0.10 10.04 -5.79
C ALA A 119 1.34 10.07 -6.72
N PHE A 120 1.63 8.97 -7.39
CA PHE A 120 2.71 8.88 -8.36
C PHE A 120 2.55 9.91 -9.50
N LYS A 121 1.36 10.01 -10.10
CA LYS A 121 1.09 10.93 -11.22
C LYS A 121 1.16 12.41 -10.83
N ASN A 122 0.82 12.75 -9.60
CA ASN A 122 0.77 14.12 -9.12
C ASN A 122 1.96 14.54 -8.26
N ASP A 123 2.98 13.67 -8.16
CA ASP A 123 4.19 13.88 -7.34
C ASP A 123 3.87 14.18 -5.86
N VAL A 124 2.85 13.49 -5.32
CA VAL A 124 2.52 13.53 -3.90
C VAL A 124 3.25 12.39 -3.19
N LYS A 125 4.01 12.71 -2.16
CA LYS A 125 4.76 11.72 -1.40
C LYS A 125 3.84 10.82 -0.58
N VAL A 126 4.06 9.51 -0.62
CA VAL A 126 3.41 8.55 0.28
C VAL A 126 4.47 7.83 1.08
N ILE A 127 4.35 7.87 2.41
CA ILE A 127 5.33 7.32 3.34
C ILE A 127 4.62 6.37 4.30
N VAL A 128 5.23 5.21 4.55
CA VAL A 128 4.68 4.14 5.38
C VAL A 128 5.68 3.73 6.46
N PRO A 129 5.81 4.50 7.56
CA PRO A 129 6.85 4.25 8.57
C PRO A 129 6.77 2.85 9.21
N GLY A 130 5.57 2.29 9.34
CA GLY A 130 5.30 0.95 9.87
C GLY A 130 5.01 -0.08 8.79
N ILE A 131 5.75 -0.09 7.67
CA ILE A 131 5.46 -0.94 6.51
C ILE A 131 5.45 -2.44 6.83
N MET A 132 6.14 -2.87 7.90
CA MET A 132 6.26 -4.29 8.25
C MET A 132 5.00 -4.89 8.89
N ASP A 133 3.96 -4.10 9.15
CA ASP A 133 2.73 -4.56 9.82
C ASP A 133 1.65 -5.10 8.87
N GLY A 134 1.98 -5.38 7.61
CA GLY A 134 1.03 -5.88 6.62
C GLY A 134 1.65 -6.78 5.55
N ALA A 135 0.82 -7.14 4.56
CA ALA A 135 1.20 -8.09 3.51
C ALA A 135 2.33 -7.55 2.62
N VAL A 136 2.28 -6.28 2.22
CA VAL A 136 3.36 -5.66 1.43
C VAL A 136 4.70 -5.74 2.15
N GLY A 137 4.74 -5.40 3.45
CA GLY A 137 5.97 -5.49 4.23
C GLY A 137 6.51 -6.91 4.34
N SER A 138 5.62 -7.88 4.59
CA SER A 138 5.98 -9.30 4.64
C SER A 138 6.57 -9.78 3.30
N GLN A 139 6.00 -9.36 2.19
CA GLN A 139 6.49 -9.71 0.86
C GLN A 139 7.86 -9.06 0.54
N ILE A 140 8.10 -7.83 0.99
CA ILE A 140 9.42 -7.19 0.89
C ILE A 140 10.44 -7.98 1.71
N TRP A 141 10.09 -8.39 2.94
CA TRP A 141 10.96 -9.23 3.75
C TRP A 141 11.29 -10.56 3.04
N MET A 142 10.29 -11.26 2.48
CA MET A 142 10.51 -12.49 1.71
C MET A 142 11.41 -12.24 0.49
N PHE A 143 11.26 -11.10 -0.17
CA PHE A 143 12.12 -10.70 -1.28
C PHE A 143 13.58 -10.55 -0.85
N THR A 144 13.83 -9.96 0.32
CA THR A 144 15.22 -9.85 0.86
C THR A 144 15.86 -11.20 1.19
N GLN A 145 15.08 -12.25 1.43
CA GLN A 145 15.63 -13.59 1.65
C GLN A 145 16.16 -14.21 0.34
N LYS A 146 15.54 -13.87 -0.80
CA LYS A 146 16.01 -14.27 -2.14
C LYS A 146 17.16 -13.38 -2.62
N HIS A 147 17.15 -12.10 -2.25
CA HIS A 147 18.06 -11.07 -2.69
C HIS A 147 18.70 -10.38 -1.50
N PRO A 148 19.74 -11.00 -0.84
CA PRO A 148 20.30 -10.48 0.40
C PRO A 148 21.01 -9.12 0.28
N ASP A 149 21.30 -8.67 -0.94
CA ASP A 149 21.85 -7.36 -1.26
C ASP A 149 20.78 -6.28 -1.43
N PHE A 150 19.49 -6.65 -1.47
CA PHE A 150 18.37 -5.69 -1.46
C PHE A 150 18.06 -5.23 -0.02
N LYS A 151 17.82 -3.93 0.15
CA LYS A 151 17.54 -3.33 1.47
C LYS A 151 16.31 -2.43 1.43
N LEU A 152 15.45 -2.57 2.42
CA LEU A 152 14.41 -1.61 2.74
C LEU A 152 14.97 -0.59 3.73
N ASN A 153 15.06 0.68 3.32
CA ASN A 153 15.63 1.77 4.12
C ASN A 153 14.52 2.67 4.70
N VAL A 154 14.00 2.27 5.86
CA VAL A 154 12.99 3.05 6.59
C VAL A 154 13.57 4.31 7.25
N ILE A 155 14.88 4.39 7.45
CA ILE A 155 15.54 5.58 8.02
C ILE A 155 15.42 6.77 7.08
N LYS A 156 15.52 6.54 5.76
CA LYS A 156 15.31 7.57 4.73
C LYS A 156 13.91 8.21 4.81
N ASP A 157 12.92 7.46 5.24
CA ASP A 157 11.55 7.98 5.46
C ASP A 157 11.50 8.95 6.64
N ALA A 158 12.22 8.65 7.73
CA ALA A 158 12.35 9.53 8.89
C ALA A 158 13.04 10.85 8.50
N ASP A 159 14.09 10.81 7.70
CA ASP A 159 14.78 11.99 7.19
C ASP A 159 13.85 12.84 6.32
N THR A 160 13.08 12.21 5.44
CA THR A 160 12.08 12.89 4.60
C THR A 160 11.03 13.59 5.45
N LEU A 161 10.46 12.90 6.45
CA LEU A 161 9.44 13.45 7.35
C LEU A 161 10.01 14.61 8.16
N SER A 162 11.21 14.49 8.70
CA SER A 162 11.90 15.55 9.42
C SER A 162 12.06 16.81 8.56
N GLY A 163 12.54 16.62 7.32
CA GLY A 163 12.70 17.72 6.36
C GLY A 163 11.38 18.44 6.03
N LEU A 164 10.27 17.70 5.90
CA LEU A 164 8.94 18.25 5.65
C LEU A 164 8.42 19.09 6.84
N ILE A 165 8.60 18.57 8.08
CA ILE A 165 8.23 19.29 9.30
C ILE A 165 8.99 20.61 9.44
N PHE A 166 10.30 20.62 9.14
CA PHE A 166 11.11 21.83 9.18
C PHE A 166 10.69 22.85 8.10
N LYS A 167 10.29 22.41 6.92
CA LYS A 167 9.76 23.28 5.87
C LYS A 167 8.43 23.91 6.27
N ALA A 168 7.49 23.13 6.80
CA ALA A 168 6.18 23.59 7.23
C ALA A 168 6.24 24.64 8.36
N LYS A 169 7.29 24.63 9.20
CA LYS A 169 7.49 25.64 10.26
C LYS A 169 7.97 26.99 9.73
N LYS A 170 8.41 27.07 8.47
CA LYS A 170 8.95 28.29 7.85
C LYS A 170 7.95 28.97 6.89
N SER A 171 6.85 28.30 6.57
CA SER A 171 5.72 28.81 5.79
C SER A 171 4.60 29.34 6.70
#